data_6ee8e1133e4c2dd2f180d97068a48627
#
_entry.id   6ee8e1133e4c2dd2f180d97068a48627
#
_cell.length_a   1.000
_cell.length_b   1.000
_cell.length_c   1.000
_cell.angle_alpha   90.00
_cell.angle_beta   90.00
_cell.angle_gamma   90.00
#
_symmetry.space_group_name_H-M   'P 1'
#
loop_
_entity.id
_entity.type
_entity.pdbx_description
1 polymer ?
#
loop_
_entity_poly.entity_id
_entity_poly.type
_entity_poly.pdbx_seq_one_letter_code
_entity_poly.pdbx_strand_id
1 'polypeptide(L)'
;AEYPYTLPIWGEKATQKGYQLPYSAGVSVNYFWQESSIIIDNLYVGVNNSQMVNLDQIVRVNDAIATANAINVRPDIWLFPFLNVYGILGKAKTSTAIDAGIWVPDANNNWSEIYSFGTKTDFDGTTFGLGLTPTIGIGGGWMALDMNVAWTDLSALDKPAMSFVFGPRFGKSFKLKKP
;
A
#
# COMPACT_ATOMS: atom_id res chain seq x y z
N ALA A 1 -8.87 27.90 31.16
CA ALA A 1 -8.01 28.42 30.10
C ALA A 1 -8.81 28.44 28.81
N GLU A 2 -8.83 29.58 28.16
CA GLU A 2 -9.47 29.76 26.86
C GLU A 2 -8.76 28.91 25.83
N TYR A 3 -9.51 28.15 25.01
CA TYR A 3 -8.95 27.35 23.93
C TYR A 3 -8.59 28.26 22.74
N PRO A 4 -7.31 28.46 22.43
CA PRO A 4 -6.88 29.52 21.52
C PRO A 4 -7.06 29.21 20.04
N TYR A 5 -7.56 28.01 19.69
CA TYR A 5 -7.60 27.53 18.31
C TYR A 5 -9.02 27.44 17.76
N THR A 6 -9.16 27.69 16.46
CA THR A 6 -10.44 27.54 15.74
C THR A 6 -10.84 26.09 15.54
N LEU A 7 -9.85 25.21 15.41
CA LEU A 7 -10.02 23.76 15.21
C LEU A 7 -9.39 22.97 16.37
N PRO A 8 -9.95 21.83 16.74
CA PRO A 8 -11.22 21.26 16.26
C PRO A 8 -12.46 22.03 16.72
N ILE A 9 -13.53 21.99 15.94
CA ILE A 9 -14.85 22.51 16.34
C ILE A 9 -15.24 21.82 17.65
N TRP A 10 -15.71 22.57 18.64
CA TRP A 10 -15.97 22.11 20.01
C TRP A 10 -14.73 21.74 20.83
N GLY A 11 -13.54 22.14 20.38
CA GLY A 11 -12.29 21.90 21.11
C GLY A 11 -12.34 22.48 22.54
N GLU A 12 -12.85 23.68 22.71
CA GLU A 12 -13.02 24.30 24.02
C GLU A 12 -13.90 23.47 24.96
N LYS A 13 -15.04 22.97 24.46
CA LYS A 13 -15.94 22.11 25.26
C LYS A 13 -15.27 20.79 25.67
N ALA A 14 -14.46 20.22 24.82
CA ALA A 14 -13.72 19.01 25.13
C ALA A 14 -12.62 19.28 26.18
N THR A 15 -11.92 20.39 26.07
CA THR A 15 -10.87 20.80 27.03
C THR A 15 -11.48 21.12 28.40
N GLN A 16 -12.64 21.78 28.44
CA GLN A 16 -13.36 22.02 29.68
C GLN A 16 -13.78 20.73 30.40
N LYS A 17 -14.04 19.67 29.66
CA LYS A 17 -14.31 18.32 30.20
C LYS A 17 -13.05 17.51 30.58
N GLY A 18 -11.88 18.11 30.46
CA GLY A 18 -10.59 17.48 30.83
C GLY A 18 -9.94 16.62 29.78
N TYR A 19 -10.44 16.64 28.54
CA TYR A 19 -9.79 15.92 27.44
C TYR A 19 -8.54 16.67 26.96
N GLN A 20 -7.45 15.95 26.76
CA GLN A 20 -6.26 16.47 26.08
C GLN A 20 -6.44 16.26 24.58
N LEU A 21 -6.47 17.34 23.82
CA LEU A 21 -6.62 17.30 22.38
C LEU A 21 -5.25 17.23 21.69
N PRO A 22 -5.12 16.48 20.57
CA PRO A 22 -3.95 16.54 19.73
C PRO A 22 -3.85 17.89 19.02
N TYR A 23 -2.72 18.14 18.36
CA TYR A 23 -2.59 19.28 17.46
C TYR A 23 -3.67 19.26 16.39
N SER A 24 -4.21 20.45 16.06
CA SER A 24 -5.34 20.59 15.14
C SER A 24 -5.04 20.14 13.71
N ALA A 25 -3.81 20.22 13.31
CA ALA A 25 -3.34 19.81 11.99
C ALA A 25 -2.00 19.08 12.09
N GLY A 26 -1.78 18.15 11.16
CA GLY A 26 -0.55 17.39 11.07
C GLY A 26 -0.24 16.99 9.63
N VAL A 27 0.97 16.56 9.42
CA VAL A 27 1.42 15.95 8.17
C VAL A 27 2.24 14.73 8.52
N SER A 28 1.91 13.59 7.93
CA SER A 28 2.71 12.40 8.02
C SER A 28 3.26 12.00 6.65
N VAL A 29 4.52 11.56 6.65
CA VAL A 29 5.21 11.08 5.45
C VAL A 29 5.61 9.64 5.69
N ASN A 30 5.23 8.76 4.77
CA ASN A 30 5.55 7.36 4.82
C ASN A 30 6.32 6.97 3.57
N TYR A 31 7.40 6.26 3.76
CA TYR A 31 8.15 5.63 2.68
C TYR A 31 8.05 4.12 2.84
N PHE A 32 7.76 3.46 1.73
CA PHE A 32 7.63 2.00 1.68
C PHE A 32 8.56 1.47 0.59
N TRP A 33 9.29 0.43 0.92
CA TRP A 33 10.11 -0.33 -0.02
C TRP A 33 9.85 -1.82 0.19
N GLN A 34 9.67 -2.53 -0.89
CA GLN A 34 9.46 -3.97 -0.87
C GLN A 34 10.12 -4.62 -2.07
N GLU A 35 10.75 -5.75 -1.84
CA GLU A 35 11.21 -6.68 -2.86
C GLU A 35 10.51 -8.01 -2.66
N SER A 36 10.00 -8.57 -3.74
CA SER A 36 9.26 -9.83 -3.72
C SER A 36 9.74 -10.73 -4.84
N SER A 37 10.02 -11.98 -4.53
CA SER A 37 10.24 -13.01 -5.52
C SER A 37 8.90 -13.54 -6.01
N ILE A 38 8.74 -13.64 -7.32
CA ILE A 38 7.52 -14.15 -7.95
C ILE A 38 7.80 -15.56 -8.44
N ILE A 39 6.94 -16.49 -8.07
CA ILE A 39 6.97 -17.86 -8.58
C ILE A 39 5.97 -17.93 -9.72
N ILE A 40 6.44 -18.27 -10.92
CA ILE A 40 5.60 -18.45 -12.10
C ILE A 40 5.49 -19.94 -12.38
N ASP A 41 4.30 -20.47 -12.14
CA ASP A 41 3.95 -21.85 -12.41
C ASP A 41 3.04 -21.90 -13.66
N ASN A 42 3.17 -22.96 -14.47
CA ASN A 42 2.27 -23.26 -15.58
C ASN A 42 2.21 -22.16 -16.67
N LEU A 43 3.28 -22.04 -17.43
CA LEU A 43 3.32 -21.14 -18.58
C LEU A 43 2.63 -21.78 -19.79
N TYR A 44 1.58 -21.12 -20.29
CA TYR A 44 0.82 -21.56 -21.47
C TYR A 44 0.93 -20.56 -22.60
N VAL A 45 1.06 -21.07 -23.82
CA VAL A 45 1.05 -20.24 -25.04
C VAL A 45 0.04 -20.78 -26.04
N GLY A 46 -0.82 -19.91 -26.54
CA GLY A 46 -1.77 -20.18 -27.61
C GLY A 46 -1.38 -19.43 -28.88
N VAL A 47 -1.44 -20.08 -30.03
CA VAL A 47 -1.12 -19.49 -31.34
C VAL A 47 -2.29 -19.76 -32.30
N ASN A 48 -2.80 -18.71 -32.96
CA ASN A 48 -3.79 -18.79 -34.05
C ASN A 48 -5.00 -19.71 -33.76
N ASN A 49 -5.74 -19.46 -32.66
CA ASN A 49 -6.88 -20.25 -32.22
C ASN A 49 -6.57 -21.73 -31.88
N SER A 50 -5.30 -22.11 -31.76
CA SER A 50 -4.91 -23.40 -31.26
C SER A 50 -5.13 -23.51 -29.73
N GLN A 51 -5.17 -24.74 -29.23
CA GLN A 51 -5.18 -24.97 -27.79
C GLN A 51 -3.91 -24.41 -27.16
N MET A 52 -4.02 -23.85 -25.96
CA MET A 52 -2.87 -23.41 -25.19
C MET A 52 -1.93 -24.58 -24.92
N VAL A 53 -0.67 -24.41 -25.21
CA VAL A 53 0.41 -25.42 -25.00
C VAL A 53 1.16 -25.03 -23.74
N ASN A 54 1.37 -26.01 -22.85
CA ASN A 54 2.19 -25.84 -21.68
C ASN A 54 3.68 -25.86 -22.08
N LEU A 55 4.40 -24.77 -21.80
CA LEU A 55 5.83 -24.61 -22.12
C LEU A 55 6.74 -24.74 -20.89
N ASP A 56 6.25 -25.18 -19.74
CA ASP A 56 7.01 -25.23 -18.48
C ASP A 56 8.34 -26.00 -18.59
N GLN A 57 8.43 -26.97 -19.48
CA GLN A 57 9.65 -27.74 -19.68
C GLN A 57 10.65 -27.03 -20.60
N ILE A 58 10.15 -26.27 -21.57
CA ILE A 58 10.97 -25.64 -22.64
C ILE A 58 11.37 -24.22 -22.19
N VAL A 59 10.42 -23.43 -21.70
CA VAL A 59 10.69 -22.10 -21.19
C VAL A 59 10.62 -22.16 -19.67
N ARG A 60 11.75 -21.95 -19.02
CA ARG A 60 11.87 -21.94 -17.56
C ARG A 60 12.20 -20.56 -17.08
N VAL A 61 11.44 -20.09 -16.10
CA VAL A 61 11.72 -18.83 -15.40
C VAL A 61 12.74 -19.13 -14.32
N ASN A 62 13.93 -18.55 -14.44
CA ASN A 62 15.00 -18.71 -13.47
C ASN A 62 14.76 -17.81 -12.26
N ASP A 63 14.50 -16.52 -12.51
CA ASP A 63 14.20 -15.52 -11.49
C ASP A 63 13.11 -14.58 -11.97
N ALA A 64 12.22 -14.22 -11.06
CA ALA A 64 11.27 -13.14 -11.25
C ALA A 64 11.22 -12.32 -9.96
N ILE A 65 11.68 -11.08 -10.04
CA ILE A 65 11.77 -10.18 -8.89
C ILE A 65 10.98 -8.93 -9.17
N ALA A 66 10.06 -8.60 -8.26
CA ALA A 66 9.31 -7.36 -8.26
C ALA A 66 9.80 -6.47 -7.13
N THR A 67 10.18 -5.25 -7.48
CA THR A 67 10.58 -4.22 -6.52
C THR A 67 9.56 -3.09 -6.55
N ALA A 68 9.03 -2.72 -5.42
CA ALA A 68 8.08 -1.62 -5.26
C ALA A 68 8.63 -0.57 -4.30
N ASN A 69 8.56 0.68 -4.71
CA ASN A 69 8.87 1.84 -3.89
C ASN A 69 7.67 2.77 -3.88
N ALA A 70 7.26 3.22 -2.73
CA ALA A 70 6.18 4.17 -2.60
C ALA A 70 6.49 5.23 -1.53
N ILE A 71 6.11 6.45 -1.83
CA ILE A 71 6.12 7.57 -0.89
C ILE A 71 4.71 8.13 -0.79
N ASN A 72 4.23 8.28 0.43
CA ASN A 72 2.91 8.83 0.72
C ASN A 72 3.02 10.00 1.68
N VAL A 73 2.30 11.06 1.37
CA VAL A 73 2.10 12.22 2.26
C VAL A 73 0.64 12.26 2.68
N ARG A 74 0.40 12.37 3.97
CA ARG A 74 -0.95 12.39 4.56
C ARG A 74 -1.09 13.64 5.41
N PRO A 75 -1.56 14.76 4.86
CA PRO A 75 -2.01 15.90 5.65
C PRO A 75 -3.31 15.56 6.36
N ASP A 76 -3.43 15.96 7.60
CA ASP A 76 -4.62 15.72 8.41
C ASP A 76 -5.03 16.94 9.21
N ILE A 77 -6.32 16.99 9.50
CA ILE A 77 -6.92 18.00 10.41
C ILE A 77 -7.95 17.34 11.32
N TRP A 78 -8.01 17.80 12.53
CA TRP A 78 -9.10 17.47 13.46
C TRP A 78 -10.26 18.46 13.28
N LEU A 79 -11.31 18.03 12.60
CA LEU A 79 -12.53 18.83 12.44
C LEU A 79 -13.32 18.93 13.75
N PHE A 80 -13.44 17.79 14.42
CA PHE A 80 -14.07 17.68 15.74
C PHE A 80 -13.11 16.94 16.68
N PRO A 81 -13.28 17.06 18.01
CA PRO A 81 -12.44 16.33 18.97
C PRO A 81 -12.44 14.81 18.80
N PHE A 82 -13.45 14.29 18.13
CA PHE A 82 -13.64 12.86 17.86
C PHE A 82 -13.45 12.49 16.37
N LEU A 83 -13.18 13.45 15.49
CA LEU A 83 -13.11 13.21 14.04
C LEU A 83 -11.87 13.84 13.42
N ASN A 84 -10.96 12.99 12.94
CA ASN A 84 -9.84 13.35 12.08
C ASN A 84 -10.20 13.14 10.62
N VAL A 85 -9.84 14.09 9.77
CA VAL A 85 -9.98 14.01 8.31
C VAL A 85 -8.61 14.16 7.70
N TYR A 86 -8.26 13.32 6.75
CA TYR A 86 -6.96 13.36 6.12
C TYR A 86 -7.04 13.18 4.61
N GLY A 87 -6.04 13.73 3.92
CA GLY A 87 -5.78 13.46 2.53
C GLY A 87 -4.69 12.40 2.36
N ILE A 88 -4.68 11.74 1.22
CA ILE A 88 -3.63 10.79 0.82
C ILE A 88 -3.10 11.26 -0.53
N LEU A 89 -1.80 11.52 -0.59
CA LEU A 89 -1.08 11.82 -1.83
C LEU A 89 0.15 10.92 -1.88
N GLY A 90 0.29 10.15 -2.94
CA GLY A 90 1.38 9.21 -3.04
C GLY A 90 1.87 9.00 -4.46
N LYS A 91 3.13 8.59 -4.56
CA LYS A 91 3.72 8.08 -5.79
C LYS A 91 4.35 6.73 -5.52
N ALA A 92 4.15 5.81 -6.46
CA ALA A 92 4.73 4.49 -6.41
C ALA A 92 5.44 4.18 -7.74
N LYS A 93 6.53 3.44 -7.63
CA LYS A 93 7.23 2.84 -8.77
C LYS A 93 7.36 1.36 -8.52
N THR A 94 6.98 0.57 -9.51
CA THR A 94 7.11 -0.87 -9.46
C THR A 94 7.96 -1.32 -10.64
N SER A 95 8.99 -2.10 -10.37
CA SER A 95 9.87 -2.69 -11.36
C SER A 95 9.78 -4.20 -11.25
N THR A 96 9.51 -4.87 -12.36
CA THR A 96 9.50 -6.34 -12.44
C THR A 96 10.57 -6.79 -13.42
N ALA A 97 11.53 -7.55 -12.94
CA ALA A 97 12.57 -8.18 -13.73
C ALA A 97 12.34 -9.69 -13.80
N ILE A 98 12.33 -10.25 -15.00
CA ILE A 98 12.13 -11.66 -15.23
C ILE A 98 13.30 -12.18 -16.05
N ASP A 99 14.02 -13.18 -15.53
CA ASP A 99 15.01 -13.96 -16.23
C ASP A 99 14.43 -15.33 -16.58
N ALA A 100 14.48 -15.68 -17.86
CA ALA A 100 13.99 -16.94 -18.36
C ALA A 100 15.00 -17.58 -19.30
N GLY A 101 14.95 -18.90 -19.43
CA GLY A 101 15.79 -19.68 -20.32
C GLY A 101 15.00 -20.63 -21.20
N ILE A 102 15.50 -20.90 -22.39
CA ILE A 102 14.99 -21.96 -23.27
C ILE A 102 15.81 -23.19 -23.02
N TRP A 103 15.13 -24.27 -22.66
CA TRP A 103 15.74 -25.58 -22.37
C TRP A 103 15.29 -26.60 -23.39
N VAL A 104 16.23 -27.42 -23.84
CA VAL A 104 15.96 -28.53 -24.77
C VAL A 104 16.58 -29.82 -24.27
N PRO A 105 15.93 -30.99 -24.50
CA PRO A 105 16.50 -32.26 -24.17
C PRO A 105 17.54 -32.68 -25.24
N ASP A 106 18.61 -33.32 -24.79
CA ASP A 106 19.56 -34.01 -25.67
C ASP A 106 19.09 -35.45 -26.03
N ALA A 107 19.87 -36.14 -26.78
CA ALA A 107 19.58 -37.53 -27.20
C ALA A 107 19.45 -38.51 -26.00
N ASN A 108 19.98 -38.18 -24.84
CA ASN A 108 19.93 -38.97 -23.61
C ASN A 108 18.83 -38.45 -22.63
N ASN A 109 17.96 -37.57 -23.11
CA ASN A 109 16.90 -36.95 -22.33
C ASN A 109 17.40 -36.05 -21.18
N ASN A 110 18.63 -35.54 -21.27
CA ASN A 110 19.14 -34.51 -20.36
C ASN A 110 18.77 -33.13 -20.89
N TRP A 111 18.19 -32.31 -20.03
CA TRP A 111 17.78 -30.95 -20.36
C TRP A 111 18.93 -29.97 -20.16
N SER A 112 19.19 -29.14 -21.14
CA SER A 112 20.19 -28.08 -21.06
C SER A 112 19.63 -26.75 -21.56
N GLU A 113 20.06 -25.65 -20.93
CA GLU A 113 19.71 -24.29 -21.34
C GLU A 113 20.53 -23.91 -22.57
N ILE A 114 19.87 -23.62 -23.68
CA ILE A 114 20.48 -23.20 -24.93
C ILE A 114 20.45 -21.70 -25.15
N TYR A 115 19.54 -20.99 -24.49
CA TYR A 115 19.39 -19.55 -24.60
C TYR A 115 18.76 -18.97 -23.30
N SER A 116 19.29 -17.87 -22.83
CA SER A 116 18.72 -17.14 -21.71
C SER A 116 18.38 -15.71 -22.15
N PHE A 117 17.29 -15.18 -21.62
CA PHE A 117 16.85 -13.81 -21.85
C PHE A 117 16.26 -13.21 -20.60
N GLY A 118 16.41 -11.89 -20.46
CA GLY A 118 15.81 -11.11 -19.39
C GLY A 118 14.88 -10.06 -19.94
N THR A 119 13.82 -9.78 -19.21
CA THR A 119 12.93 -8.64 -19.48
C THR A 119 12.69 -7.85 -18.20
N LYS A 120 12.59 -6.54 -18.34
CA LYS A 120 12.30 -5.63 -17.23
C LYS A 120 11.15 -4.73 -17.62
N THR A 121 10.17 -4.63 -16.75
CA THR A 121 9.01 -3.77 -16.95
C THR A 121 8.85 -2.86 -15.73
N ASP A 122 8.75 -1.56 -16.00
CA ASP A 122 8.58 -0.54 -14.97
C ASP A 122 7.18 0.08 -15.09
N PHE A 123 6.54 0.28 -13.95
CA PHE A 123 5.24 0.94 -13.84
C PHE A 123 5.34 2.06 -12.82
N ASP A 124 4.77 3.21 -13.16
CA ASP A 124 4.60 4.34 -12.26
C ASP A 124 3.13 4.46 -11.86
N GLY A 125 2.90 4.85 -10.63
CA GLY A 125 1.56 5.08 -10.10
C GLY A 125 1.49 6.34 -9.26
N THR A 126 0.36 7.02 -9.34
CA THR A 126 0.02 8.16 -8.48
C THR A 126 -1.25 7.82 -7.72
N THR A 127 -1.21 8.00 -6.41
CA THR A 127 -2.35 7.75 -5.52
C THR A 127 -2.82 9.06 -4.92
N PHE A 128 -4.13 9.26 -4.92
CA PHE A 128 -4.79 10.34 -4.18
C PHE A 128 -6.05 9.80 -3.51
N GLY A 129 -6.35 10.33 -2.35
CA GLY A 129 -7.49 9.84 -1.59
C GLY A 129 -7.87 10.74 -0.42
N LEU A 130 -8.94 10.35 0.22
CA LEU A 130 -9.49 11.01 1.41
C LEU A 130 -9.83 9.96 2.45
N GLY A 131 -9.68 10.31 3.71
CA GLY A 131 -10.01 9.44 4.83
C GLY A 131 -10.63 10.16 6.00
N LEU A 132 -11.34 9.39 6.80
CA LEU A 132 -11.98 9.79 8.04
C LEU A 132 -11.57 8.82 9.13
N THR A 133 -11.26 9.35 10.32
CA THR A 133 -10.99 8.52 11.49
C THR A 133 -11.77 9.03 12.68
N PRO A 134 -13.03 8.59 12.85
CA PRO A 134 -13.73 8.82 14.11
C PRO A 134 -13.03 8.09 15.25
N THR A 135 -12.85 8.77 16.37
CA THR A 135 -12.13 8.28 17.55
C THR A 135 -12.91 8.59 18.80
N ILE A 136 -13.05 7.60 19.67
CA ILE A 136 -13.68 7.76 20.99
C ILE A 136 -12.75 7.26 22.08
N GLY A 137 -12.79 7.93 23.25
CA GLY A 137 -12.10 7.47 24.47
C GLY A 137 -13.03 6.63 25.33
N ILE A 138 -12.56 5.47 25.80
CA ILE A 138 -13.32 4.58 26.68
C ILE A 138 -12.40 4.08 27.77
N GLY A 139 -12.73 4.37 29.03
CA GLY A 139 -12.08 3.74 30.19
C GLY A 139 -10.56 3.81 30.24
N GLY A 140 -9.96 4.95 29.87
CA GLY A 140 -8.50 5.13 29.80
C GLY A 140 -7.85 4.58 28.54
N GLY A 141 -8.62 4.00 27.65
CA GLY A 141 -8.22 3.62 26.30
C GLY A 141 -8.92 4.47 25.24
N TRP A 142 -8.67 4.14 23.99
CA TRP A 142 -9.33 4.74 22.85
C TRP A 142 -9.63 3.70 21.77
N MET A 143 -10.65 3.97 21.01
CA MET A 143 -11.03 3.21 19.84
C MET A 143 -11.21 4.15 18.65
N ALA A 144 -10.65 3.80 17.52
CA ALA A 144 -10.78 4.54 16.30
C ALA A 144 -11.17 3.62 15.15
N LEU A 145 -11.91 4.17 14.20
CA LEU A 145 -12.29 3.49 12.98
C LEU A 145 -11.71 4.25 11.80
N ASP A 146 -10.66 3.72 11.20
CA ASP A 146 -10.04 4.34 10.02
C ASP A 146 -10.76 3.88 8.76
N MET A 147 -11.26 4.84 7.99
CA MET A 147 -11.93 4.60 6.71
C MET A 147 -11.33 5.53 5.67
N ASN A 148 -10.89 4.98 4.56
CA ASN A 148 -10.42 5.81 3.45
C ASN A 148 -10.81 5.23 2.10
N VAL A 149 -10.91 6.13 1.13
CA VAL A 149 -11.03 5.82 -0.28
C VAL A 149 -9.85 6.45 -1.00
N ALA A 150 -9.20 5.66 -1.84
CA ALA A 150 -8.07 6.11 -2.63
C ALA A 150 -8.21 5.66 -4.09
N TRP A 151 -7.75 6.50 -4.97
CA TRP A 151 -7.66 6.25 -6.40
C TRP A 151 -6.18 6.18 -6.77
N THR A 152 -5.80 5.08 -7.41
CA THR A 152 -4.44 4.87 -7.89
C THR A 152 -4.44 4.84 -9.40
N ASP A 153 -3.79 5.81 -10.01
CA ASP A 153 -3.57 5.89 -11.44
C ASP A 153 -2.23 5.22 -11.75
N LEU A 154 -2.29 4.07 -12.39
CA LEU A 154 -1.13 3.29 -12.82
C LEU A 154 -0.93 3.47 -14.31
N SER A 155 0.31 3.66 -14.76
CA SER A 155 0.67 3.79 -16.18
C SER A 155 0.26 2.58 -17.03
N ALA A 156 0.02 1.44 -16.40
CA ALA A 156 -0.42 0.20 -17.06
C ALA A 156 -1.94 0.05 -17.17
N LEU A 157 -2.73 0.93 -16.55
CA LEU A 157 -4.18 0.85 -16.51
C LEU A 157 -4.81 2.02 -17.27
N ASP A 158 -5.88 1.74 -18.02
CA ASP A 158 -6.62 2.76 -18.75
C ASP A 158 -7.45 3.68 -17.83
N LYS A 159 -7.78 3.20 -16.64
CA LYS A 159 -8.56 3.93 -15.63
C LYS A 159 -7.94 3.76 -14.26
N PRO A 160 -8.04 4.79 -13.37
CA PRO A 160 -7.60 4.67 -12.00
C PRO A 160 -8.31 3.52 -11.25
N ALA A 161 -7.54 2.76 -10.51
CA ALA A 161 -8.09 1.77 -9.60
C ALA A 161 -8.56 2.43 -8.31
N MET A 162 -9.78 2.15 -7.89
CA MET A 162 -10.34 2.63 -6.63
C MET A 162 -10.18 1.56 -5.56
N SER A 163 -9.72 1.97 -4.39
CA SER A 163 -9.65 1.13 -3.19
C SER A 163 -10.39 1.77 -2.03
N PHE A 164 -11.07 0.94 -1.25
CA PHE A 164 -11.67 1.33 0.02
C PHE A 164 -11.02 0.52 1.14
N VAL A 165 -10.53 1.21 2.16
CA VAL A 165 -9.90 0.58 3.31
C VAL A 165 -10.66 0.93 4.57
N PHE A 166 -10.89 -0.08 5.39
CA PHE A 166 -11.59 -0.02 6.65
C PHE A 166 -10.77 -0.74 7.72
N GLY A 167 -10.41 -0.05 8.79
CA GLY A 167 -9.56 -0.62 9.82
C GLY A 167 -9.92 -0.13 11.23
N PRO A 168 -10.37 -1.00 12.13
CA PRO A 168 -10.51 -0.66 13.54
C PRO A 168 -9.13 -0.59 14.20
N ARG A 169 -8.96 0.37 15.11
CA ARG A 169 -7.76 0.58 15.91
C ARG A 169 -8.12 0.74 17.38
N PHE A 170 -7.33 0.14 18.23
CA PHE A 170 -7.51 0.21 19.67
C PHE A 170 -6.18 0.59 20.32
N GLY A 171 -6.23 1.39 21.36
CA GLY A 171 -5.05 1.75 22.10
C GLY A 171 -5.37 2.09 23.54
N LYS A 172 -4.35 2.01 24.38
CA LYS A 172 -4.40 2.43 25.77
C LYS A 172 -3.16 3.25 26.10
N SER A 173 -3.35 4.37 26.76
CA SER A 173 -2.25 5.21 27.23
C SER A 173 -1.85 4.81 28.63
N PHE A 174 -0.55 4.51 28.81
CA PHE A 174 0.03 4.22 30.10
C PHE A 174 0.90 5.41 30.53
N LYS A 175 0.65 5.94 31.72
CA LYS A 175 1.55 6.92 32.33
C LYS A 175 2.65 6.17 33.06
N LEU A 176 3.85 6.21 32.52
CA LEU A 176 5.04 5.75 33.27
C LEU A 176 5.31 6.79 34.35
N LYS A 177 5.24 6.38 35.63
CA LYS A 177 5.76 7.23 36.69
C LYS A 177 7.26 7.39 36.45
N LYS A 178 7.73 8.64 36.32
CA LYS A 178 9.17 8.90 36.43
C LYS A 178 9.67 8.38 37.77
N PRO A 179 10.81 7.71 37.82
CA PRO A 179 11.44 7.30 39.05
C PRO A 179 11.82 8.51 39.91
#